data_2affd4983b01eddca657451bae8772bb
#
_entry.id   2affd4983b01eddca657451bae8772bb
#
_cell.length_a   1.000
_cell.length_b   1.000
_cell.length_c   1.000
_cell.angle_alpha   90.00
_cell.angle_beta   90.00
_cell.angle_gamma   90.00
#
_symmetry.space_group_name_H-M   'P 1'
#
loop_
_entity.id
_entity.type
_entity.pdbx_description
1 polymer ?
#
loop_
_entity_poly.entity_id
_entity_poly.type
_entity_poly.pdbx_seq_one_letter_code
_entity_poly.pdbx_strand_id
1 'polypeptide(L)'
;ANVNARGAGPSLAVHLCDVKVDQETGKPDVVRYTAIQDAGKAIHPSYVEGQYQGGAVQGIGWALNEEYVYSEDGVMENAGFLDYRIPLASDLPEIETIIVEVPNAFHPFGVRGVGETGIVPPLGAVASAVSDAIDTPVTKIPCSPPHVLSMILNRD
;
A
#
# COMPACT_ATOMS: atom_id res chain seq x y z
N ALA A 1 -0.61 27.99 -24.98
CA ALA A 1 -0.50 26.79 -25.80
C ALA A 1 -1.67 25.88 -25.47
N ASN A 2 -2.32 25.33 -26.46
CA ASN A 2 -3.39 24.35 -26.27
C ASN A 2 -2.79 22.97 -26.59
N VAL A 3 -2.52 22.17 -25.55
CA VAL A 3 -1.90 20.85 -25.70
C VAL A 3 -2.97 19.79 -25.47
N ASN A 4 -3.22 18.97 -26.48
CA ASN A 4 -4.10 17.82 -26.36
C ASN A 4 -3.21 16.56 -26.32
N ALA A 5 -2.97 16.05 -25.11
CA ALA A 5 -2.17 14.84 -24.92
C ALA A 5 -2.96 13.63 -25.45
N ARG A 6 -2.40 12.95 -26.43
CA ARG A 6 -2.94 11.70 -26.98
C ARG A 6 -1.96 10.57 -26.68
N GLY A 7 -2.48 9.48 -26.15
CA GLY A 7 -1.70 8.28 -25.82
C GLY A 7 -1.12 8.34 -24.41
N ALA A 8 -1.82 7.74 -23.44
CA ALA A 8 -1.28 7.49 -22.10
C ALA A 8 -0.59 6.13 -22.10
N GLY A 9 0.69 6.10 -21.70
CA GLY A 9 1.34 4.84 -21.36
C GLY A 9 0.88 4.42 -19.96
N PRO A 10 0.34 3.20 -19.76
CA PRO A 10 -0.02 2.74 -18.42
C PRO A 10 1.23 2.67 -17.54
N SER A 11 1.08 2.95 -16.26
CA SER A 11 2.09 2.65 -15.25
C SER A 11 1.76 1.29 -14.62
N LEU A 12 2.77 0.45 -14.44
CA LEU A 12 2.62 -0.90 -13.90
C LEU A 12 3.46 -1.03 -12.63
N ALA A 13 2.89 -1.65 -11.61
CA ALA A 13 3.60 -1.94 -10.37
C ALA A 13 3.26 -3.34 -9.85
N VAL A 14 4.24 -3.94 -9.17
CA VAL A 14 4.10 -5.20 -8.43
C VAL A 14 4.75 -4.98 -7.07
N HIS A 15 4.06 -5.31 -6.00
CA HIS A 15 4.61 -5.25 -4.66
C HIS A 15 4.68 -6.64 -4.02
N LEU A 16 5.74 -6.86 -3.26
CA LEU A 16 5.94 -8.08 -2.48
C LEU A 16 5.91 -7.70 -0.99
N CYS A 17 5.18 -8.46 -0.21
CA CYS A 17 4.99 -8.21 1.21
C CYS A 17 5.12 -9.51 2.00
N ASP A 18 5.99 -9.52 3.01
CA ASP A 18 6.04 -10.58 4.01
C ASP A 18 5.50 -10.03 5.33
N VAL A 19 4.59 -10.76 5.95
CA VAL A 19 4.00 -10.41 7.24
C VAL A 19 4.23 -11.50 8.27
N LYS A 20 4.25 -11.08 9.53
CA LYS A 20 4.17 -11.95 10.68
C LYS A 20 2.95 -11.57 11.49
N VAL A 21 2.10 -12.54 11.82
CA VAL A 21 0.90 -12.32 12.62
C VAL A 21 1.05 -12.95 13.99
N ASP A 22 0.85 -12.16 15.02
CA ASP A 22 0.75 -12.63 16.39
C ASP A 22 -0.60 -13.32 16.58
N GLN A 23 -0.58 -14.62 16.87
CA GLN A 23 -1.79 -15.45 16.98
C GLN A 23 -2.62 -15.17 18.24
N GLU A 24 -2.04 -14.54 19.27
CA GLU A 24 -2.72 -14.23 20.52
C GLU A 24 -3.43 -12.87 20.46
N THR A 25 -2.85 -11.92 19.72
CA THR A 25 -3.38 -10.56 19.61
C THR A 25 -4.01 -10.23 18.26
N GLY A 26 -3.74 -11.05 17.25
CA GLY A 26 -4.12 -10.77 15.86
C GLY A 26 -3.31 -9.66 15.20
N LYS A 27 -2.23 -9.16 15.83
CA LYS A 27 -1.45 -8.06 15.28
C LYS A 27 -0.61 -8.51 14.09
N PRO A 28 -0.80 -7.93 12.88
CA PRO A 28 0.08 -8.13 11.75
C PRO A 28 1.24 -7.13 11.81
N ASP A 29 2.45 -7.62 11.60
CA ASP A 29 3.66 -6.83 11.42
C ASP A 29 4.23 -7.09 10.02
N VAL A 30 4.42 -6.05 9.23
CA VAL A 30 5.11 -6.13 7.93
C VAL A 30 6.60 -6.24 8.21
N VAL A 31 7.20 -7.36 7.84
CA VAL A 31 8.63 -7.65 8.14
C VAL A 31 9.56 -7.41 6.96
N ARG A 32 9.03 -7.46 5.75
CA ARG A 32 9.73 -7.12 4.51
C ARG A 32 8.76 -6.57 3.49
N TYR A 33 9.20 -5.56 2.73
CA TYR A 33 8.41 -4.98 1.67
C TYR A 33 9.26 -4.55 0.48
N THR A 34 8.87 -4.94 -0.73
CA THR A 34 9.54 -4.56 -1.96
C THR A 34 8.54 -3.94 -2.93
N ALA A 35 8.79 -2.70 -3.35
CA ALA A 35 8.00 -1.96 -4.33
C ALA A 35 8.71 -1.94 -5.69
N ILE A 36 8.12 -2.56 -6.69
CA ILE A 36 8.64 -2.68 -8.05
C ILE A 36 7.69 -1.92 -8.97
N GLN A 37 8.19 -0.93 -9.72
CA GLN A 37 7.34 -0.15 -10.62
C GLN A 37 8.08 0.27 -11.89
N ASP A 38 7.36 0.28 -13.01
CA ASP A 38 7.83 0.83 -14.27
C ASP A 38 7.63 2.36 -14.29
N ALA A 39 8.74 3.09 -14.23
CA ALA A 39 8.79 4.56 -14.30
C ALA A 39 8.89 5.09 -15.75
N GLY A 40 8.95 4.20 -16.75
CA GLY A 40 9.39 4.58 -18.08
C GLY A 40 10.86 4.97 -18.04
N LYS A 41 11.19 6.25 -18.21
CA LYS A 41 12.53 6.80 -17.94
C LYS A 41 12.53 7.52 -16.58
N ALA A 42 13.31 7.04 -15.63
CA ALA A 42 13.48 7.70 -14.34
C ALA A 42 14.40 8.91 -14.48
N ILE A 43 13.82 10.10 -14.65
CA ILE A 43 14.60 11.34 -14.81
C ILE A 43 15.37 11.68 -13.53
N HIS A 44 14.79 11.41 -12.38
CA HIS A 44 15.40 11.62 -11.07
C HIS A 44 15.17 10.39 -10.18
N PRO A 45 16.05 9.37 -10.26
CA PRO A 45 15.83 8.08 -9.60
C PRO A 45 15.51 8.17 -8.12
N SER A 46 16.25 8.97 -7.34
CA SER A 46 16.00 9.09 -5.88
C SER A 46 14.64 9.71 -5.55
N TYR A 47 14.09 10.57 -6.40
CA TYR A 47 12.73 11.07 -6.21
C TYR A 47 11.67 10.02 -6.58
N VAL A 48 11.96 9.21 -7.60
CA VAL A 48 11.10 8.08 -7.97
C VAL A 48 11.05 7.06 -6.83
N GLU A 49 12.19 6.69 -6.25
CA GLU A 49 12.28 5.83 -5.07
C GLU A 49 11.46 6.37 -3.91
N GLY A 50 11.60 7.67 -3.60
CA GLY A 50 10.81 8.33 -2.55
C GLY A 50 9.30 8.28 -2.82
N GLN A 51 8.86 8.37 -4.07
CA GLN A 51 7.44 8.21 -4.44
C GLN A 51 6.96 6.74 -4.25
N TYR A 52 7.78 5.76 -4.59
CA TYR A 52 7.45 4.35 -4.39
C TYR A 52 7.32 4.02 -2.90
N GLN A 53 8.27 4.49 -2.09
CA GLN A 53 8.25 4.32 -0.64
C GLN A 53 7.01 5.00 -0.02
N GLY A 54 6.75 6.26 -0.38
CA GLY A 54 5.61 7.01 0.13
C GLY A 54 4.27 6.39 -0.25
N GLY A 55 4.10 5.94 -1.49
CA GLY A 55 2.91 5.24 -1.95
C GLY A 55 2.70 3.90 -1.25
N ALA A 56 3.78 3.12 -1.09
CA ALA A 56 3.74 1.86 -0.36
C ALA A 56 3.31 2.06 1.10
N VAL A 57 3.92 3.02 1.81
CA VAL A 57 3.57 3.35 3.21
C VAL A 57 2.11 3.74 3.36
N GLN A 58 1.61 4.60 2.48
CA GLN A 58 0.21 5.00 2.50
C GLN A 58 -0.72 3.80 2.30
N GLY A 59 -0.44 2.94 1.33
CA GLY A 59 -1.28 1.77 1.07
C GLY A 59 -1.18 0.70 2.17
N ILE A 60 -0.02 0.53 2.82
CA ILE A 60 0.13 -0.33 4.01
C ILE A 60 -0.74 0.22 5.15
N GLY A 61 -0.75 1.54 5.36
CA GLY A 61 -1.62 2.18 6.35
C GLY A 61 -3.10 1.88 6.12
N TRP A 62 -3.57 1.99 4.89
CA TRP A 62 -4.95 1.64 4.52
C TRP A 62 -5.24 0.14 4.73
N ALA A 63 -4.26 -0.71 4.47
CA ALA A 63 -4.45 -2.14 4.63
C ALA A 63 -4.53 -2.58 6.11
N LEU A 64 -3.85 -1.87 7.02
CA LEU A 64 -3.67 -2.30 8.42
C LEU A 64 -4.41 -1.46 9.45
N ASN A 65 -4.45 -0.13 9.29
CA ASN A 65 -4.78 0.78 10.39
C ASN A 65 -5.84 1.83 10.05
N GLU A 66 -5.83 2.36 8.81
CA GLU A 66 -6.60 3.55 8.47
C GLU A 66 -8.05 3.20 8.14
N GLU A 67 -8.97 3.72 8.93
CA GLU A 67 -10.41 3.52 8.77
C GLU A 67 -11.15 4.78 9.22
N TYR A 68 -12.19 5.15 8.51
CA TYR A 68 -13.16 6.14 8.98
C TYR A 68 -14.23 5.46 9.82
N VAL A 69 -14.32 5.84 11.09
CA VAL A 69 -15.31 5.30 12.03
C VAL A 69 -16.43 6.32 12.18
N TYR A 70 -17.64 5.89 11.87
CA TYR A 70 -18.84 6.73 11.99
C TYR A 70 -19.79 6.15 13.04
N SER A 71 -20.40 7.03 13.85
CA SER A 71 -21.51 6.68 14.73
C SER A 71 -22.76 6.35 13.90
N GLU A 72 -23.79 5.83 14.56
CA GLU A 72 -25.11 5.56 13.94
C GLU A 72 -25.75 6.85 13.37
N ASP A 73 -25.45 8.01 13.96
CA ASP A 73 -25.92 9.32 13.52
C ASP A 73 -25.08 9.91 12.37
N GLY A 74 -24.07 9.20 11.86
CA GLY A 74 -23.21 9.62 10.77
C GLY A 74 -22.13 10.63 11.18
N VAL A 75 -21.82 10.76 12.46
CA VAL A 75 -20.73 11.61 12.97
C VAL A 75 -19.43 10.81 12.95
N MET A 76 -18.38 11.40 12.37
CA MET A 76 -17.04 10.79 12.33
C MET A 76 -16.42 10.83 13.75
N GLU A 77 -16.11 9.65 14.31
CA GLU A 77 -15.63 9.51 15.69
C GLU A 77 -14.10 9.63 15.80
N ASN A 78 -13.37 9.38 14.72
CA ASN A 78 -11.90 9.37 14.70
C ASN A 78 -11.29 10.41 13.76
N ALA A 79 -11.82 11.62 13.74
CA ALA A 79 -11.41 12.70 12.85
C ALA A 79 -10.08 13.39 13.23
N GLY A 80 -9.50 13.08 14.38
CA GLY A 80 -8.31 13.74 14.92
C GLY A 80 -7.02 12.95 14.71
N PHE A 81 -5.87 13.64 14.81
CA PHE A 81 -4.54 13.00 14.75
C PHE A 81 -4.28 12.00 15.89
N LEU A 82 -5.07 12.04 16.95
CA LEU A 82 -4.98 11.08 18.05
C LEU A 82 -5.61 9.73 17.68
N ASP A 83 -6.70 9.77 16.92
CA ASP A 83 -7.56 8.61 16.70
C ASP A 83 -7.43 8.02 15.29
N TYR A 84 -7.12 8.86 14.28
CA TYR A 84 -6.85 8.39 12.92
C TYR A 84 -5.40 7.93 12.80
N ARG A 85 -5.20 6.61 12.64
CA ARG A 85 -3.88 5.97 12.77
C ARG A 85 -3.18 5.80 11.43
N ILE A 86 -2.39 6.78 11.03
CA ILE A 86 -1.41 6.61 9.95
C ILE A 86 -0.19 5.84 10.50
N PRO A 87 0.52 5.05 9.68
CA PRO A 87 1.73 4.36 10.10
C PRO A 87 2.82 5.32 10.57
N LEU A 88 3.52 4.95 11.64
CA LEU A 88 4.75 5.60 12.07
C LEU A 88 5.95 4.92 11.43
N ALA A 89 7.09 5.60 11.40
CA ALA A 89 8.33 5.03 10.86
C ALA A 89 8.78 3.75 11.60
N SER A 90 8.40 3.61 12.88
CA SER A 90 8.66 2.42 13.68
C SER A 90 7.77 1.22 13.37
N ASP A 91 6.67 1.43 12.65
CA ASP A 91 5.68 0.38 12.35
C ASP A 91 5.99 -0.36 11.04
N LEU A 92 7.01 0.10 10.33
CA LEU A 92 7.31 -0.34 8.98
C LEU A 92 8.76 -0.83 8.86
N PRO A 93 9.03 -1.85 8.01
CA PRO A 93 10.38 -2.18 7.63
C PRO A 93 10.95 -1.13 6.69
N GLU A 94 12.24 -1.24 6.37
CA GLU A 94 12.81 -0.57 5.20
C GLU A 94 12.09 -1.06 3.94
N ILE A 95 11.62 -0.12 3.11
CA ILE A 95 10.94 -0.44 1.85
C ILE A 95 11.98 -0.46 0.73
N GLU A 96 12.29 -1.65 0.26
CA GLU A 96 13.10 -1.85 -0.92
C GLU A 96 12.36 -1.34 -2.16
N THR A 97 13.07 -0.61 -3.02
CA THR A 97 12.50 -0.10 -4.28
C THR A 97 13.27 -0.62 -5.49
N ILE A 98 12.54 -1.07 -6.50
CA ILE A 98 13.12 -1.50 -7.78
C ILE A 98 12.49 -0.68 -8.90
N ILE A 99 13.30 0.18 -9.52
CA ILE A 99 12.87 0.97 -10.67
C ILE A 99 13.05 0.13 -11.93
N VAL A 100 11.94 -0.12 -12.62
CA VAL A 100 11.96 -0.67 -13.97
C VAL A 100 11.83 0.48 -14.97
N GLU A 101 12.61 0.46 -16.03
CA GLU A 101 12.61 1.49 -17.07
C GLU A 101 12.22 0.89 -18.43
N VAL A 102 10.92 1.01 -18.77
CA VAL A 102 10.42 0.72 -20.13
C VAL A 102 9.93 2.05 -20.72
N PRO A 103 10.75 2.72 -21.56
CA PRO A 103 10.43 4.06 -22.05
C PRO A 103 9.05 4.13 -22.71
N ASN A 104 8.29 5.16 -22.35
CA ASN A 104 6.98 5.43 -22.95
C ASN A 104 7.17 6.12 -24.32
N ALA A 105 6.83 5.43 -25.39
CA ALA A 105 6.97 5.93 -26.75
C ALA A 105 6.08 7.16 -27.05
N PHE A 106 5.04 7.40 -26.25
CA PHE A 106 4.11 8.51 -26.42
C PHE A 106 4.48 9.77 -25.63
N HIS A 107 5.59 9.72 -24.86
CA HIS A 107 6.06 10.85 -24.07
C HIS A 107 7.47 11.27 -24.52
N PRO A 108 7.74 12.59 -24.72
CA PRO A 108 9.04 13.08 -25.24
C PRO A 108 10.25 12.63 -24.44
N PHE A 109 10.12 12.49 -23.13
CA PHE A 109 11.17 12.01 -22.23
C PHE A 109 11.05 10.54 -21.87
N GLY A 110 10.08 9.81 -22.43
CA GLY A 110 9.87 8.40 -22.15
C GLY A 110 9.36 8.08 -20.75
N VAL A 111 8.88 9.07 -19.98
CA VAL A 111 8.45 8.88 -18.59
C VAL A 111 7.07 8.25 -18.50
N ARG A 112 6.78 7.62 -17.33
CA ARG A 112 5.47 7.19 -16.88
C ARG A 112 5.13 7.83 -15.54
N GLY A 113 3.85 7.81 -15.15
CA GLY A 113 3.43 8.32 -13.85
C GLY A 113 4.00 7.47 -12.70
N VAL A 114 4.50 8.12 -11.66
CA VAL A 114 5.08 7.44 -10.48
C VAL A 114 4.42 7.90 -9.16
N GLY A 115 3.58 8.93 -9.19
CA GLY A 115 3.00 9.52 -7.99
C GLY A 115 1.96 8.64 -7.30
N GLU A 116 1.03 8.06 -8.04
CA GLU A 116 -0.11 7.32 -7.47
C GLU A 116 -0.02 5.80 -7.69
N THR A 117 0.81 5.34 -8.62
CA THR A 117 0.91 3.91 -8.92
C THR A 117 1.38 3.10 -7.72
N GLY A 118 2.25 3.67 -6.89
CA GLY A 118 2.81 3.00 -5.71
C GLY A 118 1.79 2.71 -4.59
N ILE A 119 0.61 3.34 -4.57
CA ILE A 119 -0.41 3.08 -3.55
C ILE A 119 -1.40 1.96 -3.96
N VAL A 120 -1.44 1.60 -5.23
CA VAL A 120 -2.44 0.63 -5.73
C VAL A 120 -2.16 -0.81 -5.26
N PRO A 121 -0.93 -1.37 -5.37
CA PRO A 121 -0.67 -2.76 -5.00
C PRO A 121 -0.69 -3.05 -3.49
N PRO A 122 -0.32 -2.14 -2.56
CA PRO A 122 -0.15 -2.48 -1.15
C PRO A 122 -1.37 -3.09 -0.48
N LEU A 123 -2.59 -2.60 -0.78
CA LEU A 123 -3.80 -3.11 -0.18
C LEU A 123 -3.96 -4.63 -0.44
N GLY A 124 -3.80 -5.03 -1.71
CA GLY A 124 -3.87 -6.43 -2.10
C GLY A 124 -2.67 -7.25 -1.61
N ALA A 125 -1.46 -6.69 -1.67
CA ALA A 125 -0.25 -7.38 -1.24
C ALA A 125 -0.29 -7.71 0.26
N VAL A 126 -0.66 -6.73 1.11
CA VAL A 126 -0.76 -6.92 2.56
C VAL A 126 -1.92 -7.86 2.91
N ALA A 127 -3.11 -7.65 2.33
CA ALA A 127 -4.25 -8.52 2.60
C ALA A 127 -3.98 -9.98 2.21
N SER A 128 -3.29 -10.21 1.08
CA SER A 128 -2.89 -11.56 0.65
C SER A 128 -1.86 -12.18 1.59
N ALA A 129 -0.87 -11.39 2.03
CA ALA A 129 0.15 -11.86 2.98
C ALA A 129 -0.46 -12.20 4.36
N VAL A 130 -1.41 -11.39 4.85
CA VAL A 130 -2.17 -11.70 6.08
C VAL A 130 -3.01 -12.95 5.88
N SER A 131 -3.69 -13.11 4.74
CA SER A 131 -4.48 -14.30 4.42
C SER A 131 -3.63 -15.58 4.48
N ASP A 132 -2.43 -15.53 3.89
CA ASP A 132 -1.48 -16.65 3.90
C ASP A 132 -1.00 -16.94 5.34
N ALA A 133 -0.62 -15.91 6.10
CA ALA A 133 -0.13 -16.06 7.47
C ALA A 133 -1.16 -16.64 8.44
N ILE A 134 -2.45 -16.38 8.21
CA ILE A 134 -3.53 -16.90 9.06
C ILE A 134 -4.32 -18.06 8.44
N ASP A 135 -3.95 -18.53 7.26
CA ASP A 135 -4.66 -19.59 6.51
C ASP A 135 -6.19 -19.32 6.39
N THR A 136 -6.56 -18.07 6.17
CA THR A 136 -7.97 -17.65 6.08
C THR A 136 -8.07 -16.45 5.13
N PRO A 137 -8.95 -16.47 4.12
CA PRO A 137 -9.09 -15.37 3.18
C PRO A 137 -9.52 -14.07 3.85
N VAL A 138 -8.71 -13.01 3.70
CA VAL A 138 -9.07 -11.64 4.09
C VAL A 138 -9.97 -11.05 3.02
N THR A 139 -11.20 -10.73 3.37
CA THR A 139 -12.21 -10.16 2.48
C THR A 139 -12.59 -8.72 2.83
N LYS A 140 -12.05 -8.20 3.94
CA LYS A 140 -12.29 -6.84 4.43
C LYS A 140 -10.99 -6.25 4.98
N ILE A 141 -10.74 -4.98 4.69
CA ILE A 141 -9.69 -4.16 5.27
C ILE A 141 -10.31 -3.01 6.11
N PRO A 142 -9.57 -2.44 7.06
CA PRO A 142 -8.19 -2.75 7.43
C PRO A 142 -8.07 -4.10 8.18
N CYS A 143 -6.90 -4.74 8.04
CA CYS A 143 -6.51 -5.92 8.81
C CYS A 143 -6.09 -5.51 10.23
N SER A 144 -6.96 -4.80 10.95
CA SER A 144 -6.70 -4.37 12.32
C SER A 144 -6.59 -5.58 13.26
N PRO A 145 -5.81 -5.49 14.36
CA PRO A 145 -5.63 -6.60 15.27
C PRO A 145 -6.94 -7.26 15.76
N PRO A 146 -7.98 -6.52 16.16
CA PRO A 146 -9.26 -7.15 16.54
C PRO A 146 -9.93 -7.89 15.39
N HIS A 147 -9.84 -7.37 14.17
CA HIS A 147 -10.42 -8.01 12.99
C HIS A 147 -9.67 -9.31 12.66
N VAL A 148 -8.35 -9.26 12.62
CA VAL A 148 -7.52 -10.45 12.34
C VAL A 148 -7.68 -11.50 13.44
N LEU A 149 -7.69 -11.10 14.71
CA LEU A 149 -7.94 -12.01 15.83
C LEU A 149 -9.30 -12.70 15.71
N SER A 150 -10.34 -11.95 15.36
CA SER A 150 -11.68 -12.53 15.12
C SER A 150 -11.66 -13.58 14.02
N MET A 151 -10.90 -13.36 12.94
CA MET A 151 -10.74 -14.34 11.86
C MET A 151 -10.00 -15.59 12.31
N ILE A 152 -8.96 -15.43 13.16
CA ILE A 152 -8.20 -16.55 13.74
C ILE A 152 -9.08 -17.42 14.62
N LEU A 153 -9.90 -16.79 15.48
CA LEU A 153 -10.76 -17.50 16.44
C LEU A 153 -11.98 -18.17 15.81
N ASN A 154 -12.43 -17.71 14.64
CA ASN A 154 -13.61 -18.27 13.94
C ASN A 154 -13.21 -19.17 12.76
N ARG A 155 -12.00 -19.72 12.77
CA ARG A 155 -11.60 -20.78 11.83
C ARG A 155 -12.34 -22.07 12.23
N ASP A 156 -13.21 -22.56 11.36
CA ASP A 156 -13.77 -23.91 11.40
C ASP A 156 -13.04 -24.84 10.43
#